data_7339982523fbd5c9438c8cb57b7ac5d9
#
_entry.id   7339982523fbd5c9438c8cb57b7ac5d9
#
_cell.length_a   1.000
_cell.length_b   1.000
_cell.length_c   1.000
_cell.angle_alpha   90.00
_cell.angle_beta   90.00
_cell.angle_gamma   90.00
#
_symmetry.space_group_name_H-M   'P 1'
#
loop_
_entity.id
_entity.type
_entity.pdbx_description
1 polymer ?
#
loop_
_entity_poly.entity_id
_entity_poly.type
_entity_poly.pdbx_seq_one_letter_code
_entity_poly.pdbx_strand_id
1 'polypeptide(L)'
;MVQPSPDLRSLNPASKEYLEAVYQLEEEGQRILQARIGERLGLAPATVSEGIRRLVAEGYVTGARAIQLTPKGRTFAETLVRRHRLAERMLVDILGIPWHLCHEQAEDWEKVMTPEVEEAILRQLEGEPTCPHGNPIPGARSAIPWSDLRPVASLAVGEGGELKRLLEDVELDGDVLRYLEEHGLMPGRFVRLEDVAPDGTRTLSVDGHNVALGQKLADNLWILPG
;
A
#
# COMPACT_ATOMS: atom_id res chain seq x y z
N MET A 1 -23.14 -6.43 14.44
CA MET A 1 -22.33 -7.47 15.09
C MET A 1 -21.02 -7.52 14.32
N VAL A 2 -19.92 -7.21 14.98
CA VAL A 2 -18.58 -7.35 14.39
C VAL A 2 -18.32 -8.84 14.28
N GLN A 3 -18.05 -9.33 13.06
CA GLN A 3 -17.65 -10.71 12.88
C GLN A 3 -16.29 -10.91 13.60
N PRO A 4 -16.08 -12.04 14.28
CA PRO A 4 -14.78 -12.31 14.90
C PRO A 4 -13.69 -12.30 13.83
N SER A 5 -12.57 -11.66 14.13
CA SER A 5 -11.41 -11.64 13.22
C SER A 5 -10.96 -13.08 12.94
N PRO A 6 -10.63 -13.42 11.69
CA PRO A 6 -10.20 -14.76 11.33
C PRO A 6 -8.88 -15.12 12.04
N ASP A 7 -8.70 -16.41 12.34
CA ASP A 7 -7.41 -16.90 12.86
C ASP A 7 -6.39 -16.97 11.72
N LEU A 8 -5.54 -15.95 11.62
CA LEU A 8 -4.48 -15.87 10.60
C LEU A 8 -3.41 -16.95 10.72
N ARG A 9 -3.31 -17.63 11.89
CA ARG A 9 -2.38 -18.75 12.09
C ARG A 9 -2.80 -19.99 11.31
N SER A 10 -4.07 -20.06 10.88
CA SER A 10 -4.57 -21.13 10.02
C SER A 10 -4.12 -21.02 8.56
N LEU A 11 -3.62 -19.84 8.14
CA LEU A 11 -3.12 -19.62 6.79
C LEU A 11 -1.69 -20.11 6.62
N ASN A 12 -1.44 -20.72 5.47
CA ASN A 12 -0.08 -20.94 5.01
C ASN A 12 0.63 -19.60 4.77
N PRO A 13 1.90 -19.40 5.18
CA PRO A 13 2.61 -18.14 4.97
C PRO A 13 2.54 -17.60 3.52
N ALA A 14 2.81 -18.46 2.53
CA ALA A 14 2.70 -18.05 1.13
C ALA A 14 1.26 -17.67 0.72
N SER A 15 0.21 -18.24 1.33
CA SER A 15 -1.17 -17.83 1.05
C SER A 15 -1.48 -16.44 1.59
N LYS A 16 -0.80 -15.99 2.66
CA LYS A 16 -0.92 -14.63 3.19
C LYS A 16 -0.44 -13.60 2.18
N GLU A 17 0.81 -13.71 1.72
CA GLU A 17 1.42 -12.83 0.73
C GLU A 17 0.56 -12.70 -0.54
N TYR A 18 0.02 -13.82 -1.04
CA TYR A 18 -0.89 -13.79 -2.20
C TYR A 18 -2.20 -13.07 -1.91
N LEU A 19 -2.79 -13.25 -0.72
CA LEU A 19 -4.04 -12.59 -0.36
C LEU A 19 -3.86 -11.08 -0.21
N GLU A 20 -2.75 -10.65 0.37
CA GLU A 20 -2.37 -9.25 0.47
C GLU A 20 -2.17 -8.64 -0.90
N ALA A 21 -1.36 -9.26 -1.76
CA ALA A 21 -1.14 -8.78 -3.12
C ALA A 21 -2.43 -8.68 -3.94
N VAL A 22 -3.35 -9.65 -3.81
CA VAL A 22 -4.66 -9.62 -4.48
C VAL A 22 -5.51 -8.47 -3.96
N TYR A 23 -5.55 -8.25 -2.65
CA TYR A 23 -6.32 -7.16 -2.03
C TYR A 23 -5.78 -5.79 -2.44
N GLN A 24 -4.47 -5.60 -2.36
CA GLN A 24 -3.79 -4.34 -2.70
C GLN A 24 -3.99 -3.98 -4.18
N LEU A 25 -3.84 -4.94 -5.10
CA LEU A 25 -4.12 -4.73 -6.52
C LEU A 25 -5.58 -4.33 -6.77
N GLU A 26 -6.54 -4.94 -6.03
CA GLU A 26 -7.95 -4.55 -6.11
C GLU A 26 -8.18 -3.14 -5.58
N GLU A 27 -7.59 -2.81 -4.42
CA GLU A 27 -7.67 -1.49 -3.80
C GLU A 27 -7.11 -0.39 -4.70
N GLU A 28 -6.04 -0.67 -5.43
CA GLU A 28 -5.41 0.21 -6.42
C GLU A 28 -6.22 0.31 -7.74
N GLY A 29 -7.38 -0.36 -7.84
CA GLY A 29 -8.20 -0.39 -9.05
C GLY A 29 -7.57 -1.14 -10.22
N GLN A 30 -6.54 -1.94 -9.96
CA GLN A 30 -5.83 -2.68 -10.99
C GLN A 30 -6.56 -3.99 -11.35
N ARG A 31 -6.38 -4.42 -12.62
CA ARG A 31 -6.84 -5.76 -13.00
C ARG A 31 -5.97 -6.82 -12.32
N ILE A 32 -6.59 -7.70 -11.54
CA ILE A 32 -5.88 -8.77 -10.83
C ILE A 32 -5.55 -9.88 -11.82
N LEU A 33 -4.32 -9.86 -12.31
CA LEU A 33 -3.74 -10.85 -13.23
C LEU A 33 -2.57 -11.57 -12.56
N GLN A 34 -2.37 -12.85 -12.90
CA GLN A 34 -1.23 -13.62 -12.38
C GLN A 34 0.11 -12.94 -12.64
N ALA A 35 0.28 -12.28 -13.80
CA ALA A 35 1.50 -11.56 -14.12
C ALA A 35 1.77 -10.43 -13.11
N ARG A 36 0.76 -9.62 -12.77
CA ARG A 36 0.89 -8.53 -11.79
C ARG A 36 1.17 -9.02 -10.38
N ILE A 37 0.54 -10.14 -9.98
CA ILE A 37 0.86 -10.79 -8.70
C ILE A 37 2.31 -11.25 -8.70
N GLY A 38 2.78 -11.82 -9.81
CA GLY A 38 4.17 -12.25 -9.95
C GLY A 38 5.17 -11.10 -9.92
N GLU A 39 4.85 -9.99 -10.56
CA GLU A 39 5.65 -8.77 -10.51
C GLU A 39 5.76 -8.23 -9.08
N ARG A 40 4.64 -8.12 -8.37
CA ARG A 40 4.58 -7.63 -6.97
C ARG A 40 5.32 -8.52 -5.99
N LEU A 41 5.18 -9.84 -6.10
CA LEU A 41 5.80 -10.79 -5.19
C LEU A 41 7.21 -11.24 -5.63
N GLY A 42 7.70 -10.76 -6.78
CA GLY A 42 8.99 -11.21 -7.32
C GLY A 42 9.03 -12.68 -7.71
N LEU A 43 7.87 -13.27 -8.10
CA LEU A 43 7.73 -14.71 -8.30
C LEU A 43 7.63 -15.10 -9.78
N ALA A 44 8.20 -16.26 -10.10
CA ALA A 44 8.09 -16.85 -11.44
C ALA A 44 6.64 -17.25 -11.78
N PRO A 45 6.20 -17.17 -13.07
CA PRO A 45 4.83 -17.47 -13.49
C PRO A 45 4.31 -18.84 -13.06
N ALA A 46 5.16 -19.87 -13.02
CA ALA A 46 4.78 -21.21 -12.59
C ALA A 46 4.42 -21.24 -11.09
N THR A 47 5.22 -20.56 -10.24
CA THR A 47 4.97 -20.42 -8.80
C THR A 47 3.68 -19.66 -8.54
N VAL A 48 3.43 -18.57 -9.27
CA VAL A 48 2.18 -17.80 -9.17
C VAL A 48 0.98 -18.67 -9.54
N SER A 49 1.07 -19.40 -10.65
CA SER A 49 -0.03 -20.29 -11.08
C SER A 49 -0.34 -21.38 -10.04
N GLU A 50 0.67 -21.92 -9.36
CA GLU A 50 0.47 -22.89 -8.30
C GLU A 50 -0.15 -22.24 -7.05
N GLY A 51 0.33 -21.06 -6.64
CA GLY A 51 -0.23 -20.31 -5.52
C GLY A 51 -1.71 -19.97 -5.74
N ILE A 52 -2.07 -19.48 -6.92
CA ILE A 52 -3.46 -19.17 -7.25
C ILE A 52 -4.34 -20.44 -7.25
N ARG A 53 -3.85 -21.57 -7.80
CA ARG A 53 -4.60 -22.83 -7.73
C ARG A 53 -4.86 -23.26 -6.30
N ARG A 54 -3.87 -23.11 -5.41
CA ARG A 54 -4.03 -23.38 -3.97
C ARG A 54 -5.09 -22.47 -3.35
N LEU A 55 -5.03 -21.16 -3.56
CA LEU A 55 -6.03 -20.23 -3.03
C LEU A 55 -7.45 -20.52 -3.54
N VAL A 56 -7.60 -20.96 -4.79
CA VAL A 56 -8.89 -21.43 -5.33
C VAL A 56 -9.37 -22.69 -4.61
N ALA A 57 -8.48 -23.68 -4.41
CA ALA A 57 -8.81 -24.93 -3.71
C ALA A 57 -9.20 -24.68 -2.26
N GLU A 58 -8.55 -23.73 -1.59
CA GLU A 58 -8.83 -23.32 -0.21
C GLU A 58 -10.06 -22.38 -0.09
N GLY A 59 -10.62 -21.95 -1.23
CA GLY A 59 -11.81 -21.11 -1.31
C GLY A 59 -11.57 -19.64 -0.95
N TYR A 60 -10.37 -19.13 -1.09
CA TYR A 60 -10.04 -17.71 -0.84
C TYR A 60 -10.24 -16.83 -2.07
N VAL A 61 -10.00 -17.36 -3.26
CA VAL A 61 -10.22 -16.64 -4.51
C VAL A 61 -11.02 -17.46 -5.50
N THR A 62 -11.63 -16.80 -6.48
CA THR A 62 -12.28 -17.42 -7.63
C THR A 62 -11.55 -17.06 -8.91
N GLY A 63 -11.65 -17.93 -9.92
CA GLY A 63 -11.14 -17.70 -11.26
C GLY A 63 -9.61 -17.85 -11.37
N ALA A 64 -9.16 -18.29 -12.55
CA ALA A 64 -7.74 -18.39 -12.88
C ALA A 64 -7.26 -17.25 -13.80
N ARG A 65 -8.18 -16.62 -14.53
CA ARG A 65 -7.88 -15.52 -15.47
C ARG A 65 -8.39 -14.16 -14.99
N ALA A 66 -9.51 -14.14 -14.27
CA ALA A 66 -10.04 -12.97 -13.56
C ALA A 66 -10.12 -13.36 -12.08
N ILE A 67 -9.04 -13.09 -11.34
CA ILE A 67 -8.93 -13.45 -9.94
C ILE A 67 -9.78 -12.48 -9.15
N GLN A 68 -10.61 -13.00 -8.24
CA GLN A 68 -11.44 -12.20 -7.34
C GLN A 68 -11.42 -12.83 -5.94
N LEU A 69 -11.40 -12.01 -4.91
CA LEU A 69 -11.55 -12.46 -3.53
C LEU A 69 -12.97 -13.02 -3.32
N THR A 70 -13.07 -14.19 -2.71
CA THR A 70 -14.34 -14.66 -2.15
C THR A 70 -14.66 -13.86 -0.87
N PRO A 71 -15.90 -13.94 -0.31
CA PRO A 71 -16.19 -13.35 1.00
C PRO A 71 -15.21 -13.83 2.09
N LYS A 72 -14.85 -15.12 2.09
CA LYS A 72 -13.84 -15.69 2.97
C LYS A 72 -12.47 -15.05 2.73
N GLY A 73 -12.01 -15.05 1.47
CA GLY A 73 -10.71 -14.47 1.11
C GLY A 73 -10.61 -12.99 1.47
N ARG A 74 -11.67 -12.23 1.23
CA ARG A 74 -11.75 -10.81 1.59
C ARG A 74 -11.55 -10.59 3.09
N THR A 75 -12.28 -11.33 3.93
CA THR A 75 -12.15 -11.20 5.39
C THR A 75 -10.73 -11.46 5.86
N PHE A 76 -10.05 -12.47 5.30
CA PHE A 76 -8.66 -12.75 5.63
C PHE A 76 -7.71 -11.67 5.11
N ALA A 77 -7.84 -11.26 3.86
CA ALA A 77 -7.00 -10.24 3.25
C ALA A 77 -7.13 -8.87 3.95
N GLU A 78 -8.36 -8.44 4.24
CA GLU A 78 -8.62 -7.21 5.01
C GLU A 78 -7.99 -7.26 6.41
N THR A 79 -8.02 -8.42 7.07
CA THR A 79 -7.41 -8.55 8.40
C THR A 79 -5.89 -8.50 8.32
N LEU A 80 -5.28 -9.14 7.32
CA LEU A 80 -3.83 -9.08 7.08
C LEU A 80 -3.38 -7.65 6.83
N VAL A 81 -3.92 -7.02 5.79
CA VAL A 81 -3.57 -5.64 5.40
C VAL A 81 -3.86 -4.64 6.52
N ARG A 82 -4.97 -4.83 7.26
CA ARG A 82 -5.28 -3.99 8.42
C ARG A 82 -4.19 -4.08 9.49
N ARG A 83 -3.74 -5.29 9.86
CA ARG A 83 -2.70 -5.49 10.87
C ARG A 83 -1.37 -4.93 10.44
N HIS A 84 -1.00 -5.15 9.17
CA HIS A 84 0.21 -4.60 8.60
C HIS A 84 0.22 -3.07 8.73
N ARG A 85 -0.80 -2.39 8.21
CA ARG A 85 -0.92 -0.92 8.23
C ARG A 85 -1.04 -0.34 9.64
N LEU A 86 -1.66 -1.06 10.58
CA LEU A 86 -1.66 -0.68 11.99
C LEU A 86 -0.29 -0.85 12.63
N ALA A 87 0.46 -1.88 12.26
CA ALA A 87 1.83 -2.07 12.73
C ALA A 87 2.74 -0.93 12.24
N GLU A 88 2.64 -0.54 10.98
CA GLU A 88 3.37 0.63 10.45
C GLU A 88 3.06 1.90 11.24
N ARG A 89 1.78 2.20 11.51
CA ARG A 89 1.36 3.35 12.32
C ARG A 89 1.91 3.27 13.74
N MET A 90 1.85 2.10 14.38
CA MET A 90 2.43 1.90 15.70
C MET A 90 3.94 2.19 15.70
N LEU A 91 4.64 1.68 14.70
CA LEU A 91 6.08 1.85 14.57
C LEU A 91 6.47 3.31 14.41
N VAL A 92 5.80 4.05 13.53
CA VAL A 92 6.11 5.46 13.25
C VAL A 92 5.60 6.37 14.36
N ASP A 93 4.29 6.32 14.67
CA ASP A 93 3.66 7.34 15.51
C ASP A 93 3.86 7.11 17.01
N ILE A 94 3.99 5.86 17.44
CA ILE A 94 4.10 5.52 18.87
C ILE A 94 5.54 5.22 19.26
N LEU A 95 6.26 4.44 18.42
CA LEU A 95 7.63 4.01 18.73
C LEU A 95 8.71 4.92 18.13
N GLY A 96 8.35 5.83 17.20
CA GLY A 96 9.28 6.77 16.57
C GLY A 96 10.32 6.11 15.65
N ILE A 97 9.98 4.98 15.06
CA ILE A 97 10.82 4.33 14.05
C ILE A 97 10.83 5.20 12.78
N PRO A 98 11.98 5.38 12.10
CA PRO A 98 12.05 6.10 10.85
C PRO A 98 11.04 5.60 9.82
N TRP A 99 10.40 6.54 9.12
CA TRP A 99 9.30 6.27 8.19
C TRP A 99 9.68 5.23 7.11
N HIS A 100 10.88 5.32 6.54
CA HIS A 100 11.35 4.40 5.51
C HIS A 100 11.62 2.98 6.00
N LEU A 101 11.66 2.73 7.31
CA LEU A 101 11.91 1.39 7.88
C LEU A 101 10.63 0.70 8.33
N CYS A 102 9.50 1.42 8.43
CA CYS A 102 8.31 0.89 9.11
C CYS A 102 7.68 -0.27 8.33
N HIS A 103 7.69 -0.26 7.00
CA HIS A 103 7.09 -1.30 6.17
C HIS A 103 7.74 -2.66 6.39
N GLU A 104 9.07 -2.75 6.23
CA GLU A 104 9.81 -4.00 6.46
C GLU A 104 9.61 -4.53 7.89
N GLN A 105 9.64 -3.65 8.88
CA GLN A 105 9.47 -4.05 10.27
C GLN A 105 8.04 -4.48 10.62
N ALA A 106 7.03 -3.90 9.96
CA ALA A 106 5.63 -4.23 10.19
C ALA A 106 5.31 -5.70 9.91
N GLU A 107 6.02 -6.34 8.98
CA GLU A 107 5.86 -7.77 8.64
C GLU A 107 5.98 -8.70 9.86
N ASP A 108 6.82 -8.37 10.83
CA ASP A 108 6.96 -9.19 12.04
C ASP A 108 5.88 -8.87 13.08
N TRP A 109 5.49 -7.61 13.21
CA TRP A 109 4.49 -7.18 14.19
C TRP A 109 3.07 -7.61 13.84
N GLU A 110 2.70 -7.63 12.55
CA GLU A 110 1.38 -8.08 12.10
C GLU A 110 1.07 -9.51 12.49
N LYS A 111 2.10 -10.37 12.54
CA LYS A 111 1.98 -11.81 12.83
C LYS A 111 1.52 -12.08 14.27
N VAL A 112 1.86 -11.18 15.19
CA VAL A 112 1.58 -11.33 16.64
C VAL A 112 0.46 -10.41 17.12
N MET A 113 -0.04 -9.52 16.27
CA MET A 113 -1.07 -8.56 16.62
C MET A 113 -2.41 -9.24 16.94
N THR A 114 -2.97 -8.95 18.10
CA THR A 114 -4.29 -9.43 18.50
C THR A 114 -5.35 -8.34 18.29
N PRO A 115 -6.65 -8.70 18.26
CA PRO A 115 -7.73 -7.70 18.14
C PRO A 115 -7.66 -6.60 19.21
N GLU A 116 -7.28 -6.95 20.44
CA GLU A 116 -7.15 -5.99 21.55
C GLU A 116 -6.01 -4.98 21.28
N VAL A 117 -4.91 -5.44 20.66
CA VAL A 117 -3.79 -4.59 20.25
C VAL A 117 -4.22 -3.69 19.09
N GLU A 118 -4.92 -4.24 18.08
CA GLU A 118 -5.47 -3.44 16.98
C GLU A 118 -6.33 -2.28 17.49
N GLU A 119 -7.27 -2.57 18.42
CA GLU A 119 -8.13 -1.56 19.01
C GLU A 119 -7.34 -0.54 19.86
N ALA A 120 -6.29 -0.98 20.56
CA ALA A 120 -5.46 -0.10 21.36
C ALA A 120 -4.67 0.88 20.49
N ILE A 121 -4.10 0.40 19.39
CA ILE A 121 -3.42 1.24 18.40
C ILE A 121 -4.40 2.26 17.82
N LEU A 122 -5.55 1.83 17.31
CA LEU A 122 -6.57 2.72 16.74
C LEU A 122 -7.01 3.85 17.67
N ARG A 123 -7.05 3.60 18.98
CA ARG A 123 -7.38 4.64 19.98
C ARG A 123 -6.27 5.69 20.14
N GLN A 124 -5.04 5.36 19.77
CA GLN A 124 -3.90 6.29 19.85
C GLN A 124 -3.68 7.08 18.55
N LEU A 125 -4.23 6.57 17.43
CA LEU A 125 -4.04 7.23 16.14
C LEU A 125 -4.85 8.52 16.07
N GLU A 126 -4.18 9.58 15.65
CA GLU A 126 -4.79 10.85 15.29
C GLU A 126 -4.82 11.01 13.75
N GLY A 127 -5.79 11.78 13.25
CA GLY A 127 -5.88 12.10 11.82
C GLY A 127 -6.60 11.07 10.96
N GLU A 128 -6.20 10.96 9.70
CA GLU A 128 -6.82 10.06 8.73
C GLU A 128 -6.42 8.60 9.01
N PRO A 129 -7.36 7.65 8.86
CA PRO A 129 -7.10 6.24 9.13
C PRO A 129 -6.36 5.56 7.98
N THR A 130 -5.17 6.04 7.69
CA THR A 130 -4.26 5.51 6.67
C THR A 130 -2.97 5.01 7.32
N CYS A 131 -2.23 4.16 6.64
CA CYS A 131 -0.85 3.86 7.02
C CYS A 131 0.05 5.09 6.81
N PRO A 132 1.30 5.10 7.26
CA PRO A 132 2.21 6.23 7.06
C PRO A 132 2.50 6.55 5.58
N HIS A 133 2.29 5.59 4.68
CA HIS A 133 2.43 5.75 3.23
C HIS A 133 1.13 6.21 2.55
N GLY A 134 0.05 6.45 3.33
CA GLY A 134 -1.21 7.00 2.87
C GLY A 134 -2.24 5.97 2.43
N ASN A 135 -1.97 4.68 2.52
CA ASN A 135 -2.92 3.64 2.15
C ASN A 135 -3.96 3.42 3.26
N PRO A 136 -5.27 3.27 2.94
CA PRO A 136 -6.34 3.22 3.92
C PRO A 136 -6.25 1.96 4.79
N ILE A 137 -6.46 2.10 6.09
CA ILE A 137 -6.56 0.96 7.01
C ILE A 137 -7.93 0.30 6.82
N PRO A 138 -8.01 -0.99 6.40
CA PRO A 138 -9.27 -1.67 6.19
C PRO A 138 -10.20 -1.61 7.40
N GLY A 139 -11.47 -1.30 7.18
CA GLY A 139 -12.48 -1.17 8.24
C GLY A 139 -12.45 0.16 9.01
N ALA A 140 -11.50 1.05 8.77
CA ALA A 140 -11.52 2.41 9.29
C ALA A 140 -12.41 3.32 8.43
N ARG A 141 -12.94 4.40 9.05
CA ARG A 141 -13.85 5.33 8.34
C ARG A 141 -13.05 6.32 7.52
N SER A 142 -13.48 6.54 6.28
CA SER A 142 -13.03 7.61 5.38
C SER A 142 -11.62 7.47 4.85
N ALA A 143 -11.50 6.80 3.72
CA ALA A 143 -10.37 7.02 2.82
C ALA A 143 -10.82 7.97 1.70
N ILE A 144 -9.90 8.81 1.20
CA ILE A 144 -10.14 9.60 -0.02
C ILE A 144 -10.36 8.62 -1.17
N PRO A 145 -11.48 8.75 -1.94
CA PRO A 145 -11.72 7.87 -3.06
C PRO A 145 -10.61 7.93 -4.12
N TRP A 146 -10.28 6.82 -4.73
CA TRP A 146 -9.30 6.78 -5.83
C TRP A 146 -9.67 7.73 -6.99
N SER A 147 -10.99 7.94 -7.23
CA SER A 147 -11.47 8.87 -8.26
C SER A 147 -11.04 10.31 -8.05
N ASP A 148 -10.70 10.68 -6.82
CA ASP A 148 -10.33 12.04 -6.46
C ASP A 148 -8.81 12.24 -6.49
N LEU A 149 -8.08 11.15 -6.63
CA LEU A 149 -6.62 11.13 -6.70
C LEU A 149 -6.16 10.96 -8.15
N ARG A 150 -4.96 11.49 -8.44
CA ARG A 150 -4.27 11.25 -9.71
C ARG A 150 -2.78 11.04 -9.50
N PRO A 151 -2.10 10.24 -10.36
CA PRO A 151 -0.66 10.05 -10.22
C PRO A 151 0.10 11.34 -10.55
N VAL A 152 1.22 11.56 -9.87
CA VAL A 152 2.16 12.66 -10.16
C VAL A 152 2.55 12.67 -11.63
N ALA A 153 2.65 11.51 -12.25
CA ALA A 153 2.95 11.37 -13.68
C ALA A 153 1.94 12.08 -14.61
N SER A 154 0.73 12.32 -14.16
CA SER A 154 -0.33 12.98 -14.96
C SER A 154 -0.35 14.51 -14.86
N LEU A 155 0.50 15.08 -14.00
CA LEU A 155 0.56 16.53 -13.82
C LEU A 155 1.10 17.23 -15.07
N ALA A 156 0.51 18.39 -15.41
CA ALA A 156 1.14 19.35 -16.29
C ALA A 156 2.07 20.29 -15.49
N VAL A 157 3.06 20.87 -16.16
CA VAL A 157 3.98 21.84 -15.54
C VAL A 157 3.17 23.01 -14.94
N GLY A 158 3.47 23.32 -13.69
CA GLY A 158 2.77 24.31 -12.89
C GLY A 158 1.59 23.77 -12.07
N GLU A 159 1.11 22.55 -12.34
CA GLU A 159 0.11 21.89 -11.52
C GLU A 159 0.74 21.24 -10.27
N GLY A 160 -0.08 21.04 -9.24
CA GLY A 160 0.34 20.41 -8.00
C GLY A 160 -0.83 19.89 -7.19
N GLY A 161 -0.51 19.38 -6.01
CA GLY A 161 -1.49 18.86 -5.06
C GLY A 161 -0.81 18.29 -3.83
N GLU A 162 -1.62 17.88 -2.89
CA GLU A 162 -1.14 17.22 -1.69
C GLU A 162 -0.86 15.73 -1.97
N LEU A 163 0.36 15.27 -1.70
CA LEU A 163 0.71 13.85 -1.79
C LEU A 163 -0.11 13.07 -0.77
N LYS A 164 -0.88 12.11 -1.24
CA LYS A 164 -1.81 11.33 -0.39
C LYS A 164 -1.44 9.88 -0.26
N ARG A 165 -0.91 9.26 -1.31
CA ARG A 165 -0.62 7.83 -1.33
C ARG A 165 0.63 7.48 -2.12
N LEU A 166 1.33 6.49 -1.62
CA LEU A 166 2.28 5.70 -2.37
C LEU A 166 1.63 4.36 -2.69
N LEU A 167 1.84 3.84 -3.92
CA LEU A 167 1.43 2.46 -4.20
C LEU A 167 2.37 1.48 -3.51
N GLU A 168 1.86 0.31 -3.20
CA GLU A 168 2.57 -0.75 -2.48
C GLU A 168 3.93 -1.11 -3.13
N ASP A 169 4.02 -1.06 -4.47
CA ASP A 169 5.28 -1.32 -5.20
C ASP A 169 6.43 -0.37 -4.83
N VAL A 170 6.13 0.81 -4.27
CA VAL A 170 7.12 1.76 -3.75
C VAL A 170 7.55 1.37 -2.34
N GLU A 171 6.63 0.85 -1.54
CA GLU A 171 6.87 0.50 -0.14
C GLU A 171 7.81 -0.71 0.01
N LEU A 172 7.87 -1.55 -1.02
CA LEU A 172 8.78 -2.71 -1.09
C LEU A 172 10.26 -2.34 -1.29
N ASP A 173 10.58 -1.07 -1.62
CA ASP A 173 11.94 -0.61 -1.89
C ASP A 173 12.40 0.40 -0.82
N GLY A 174 13.08 -0.09 0.21
CA GLY A 174 13.55 0.71 1.33
C GLY A 174 14.53 1.84 0.94
N ASP A 175 15.28 1.69 -0.16
CA ASP A 175 16.15 2.76 -0.64
C ASP A 175 15.34 3.87 -1.31
N VAL A 176 14.27 3.51 -2.02
CA VAL A 176 13.31 4.48 -2.56
C VAL A 176 12.57 5.19 -1.42
N LEU A 177 12.08 4.48 -0.42
CA LEU A 177 11.42 5.10 0.74
C LEU A 177 12.37 6.07 1.46
N ARG A 178 13.63 5.71 1.67
CA ARG A 178 14.63 6.59 2.27
C ARG A 178 14.83 7.85 1.43
N TYR A 179 14.96 7.71 0.10
CA TYR A 179 15.07 8.85 -0.80
C TYR A 179 13.87 9.79 -0.69
N LEU A 180 12.65 9.25 -0.63
CA LEU A 180 11.42 10.04 -0.49
C LEU A 180 11.39 10.79 0.86
N GLU A 181 11.73 10.11 1.97
CA GLU A 181 11.78 10.72 3.29
C GLU A 181 12.81 11.86 3.38
N GLU A 182 14.04 11.62 2.89
CA GLU A 182 15.11 12.62 2.89
C GLU A 182 14.77 13.88 2.07
N HIS A 183 13.89 13.72 1.07
CA HIS A 183 13.47 14.83 0.20
C HIS A 183 12.07 15.37 0.52
N GLY A 184 11.45 14.92 1.62
CA GLY A 184 10.16 15.40 2.08
C GLY A 184 8.96 14.95 1.21
N LEU A 185 9.12 13.95 0.36
CA LEU A 185 8.07 13.40 -0.49
C LEU A 185 7.24 12.35 0.27
N MET A 186 6.54 12.81 1.29
CA MET A 186 5.70 11.97 2.15
C MET A 186 4.22 12.41 2.10
N PRO A 187 3.28 11.53 2.43
CA PRO A 187 1.87 11.91 2.54
C PRO A 187 1.65 13.15 3.41
N GLY A 188 0.74 14.01 2.98
CA GLY A 188 0.49 15.30 3.62
C GLY A 188 1.32 16.48 3.10
N ARG A 189 2.33 16.24 2.26
CA ARG A 189 3.14 17.31 1.66
C ARG A 189 2.56 17.78 0.35
N PHE A 190 2.58 19.11 0.14
CA PHE A 190 2.20 19.69 -1.14
C PHE A 190 3.37 19.62 -2.11
N VAL A 191 3.11 19.09 -3.30
CA VAL A 191 4.08 18.98 -4.38
C VAL A 191 3.58 19.71 -5.61
N ARG A 192 4.51 20.30 -6.39
CA ARG A 192 4.20 20.99 -7.64
C ARG A 192 5.17 20.55 -8.73
N LEU A 193 4.66 20.26 -9.92
CA LEU A 193 5.50 19.93 -11.06
C LEU A 193 6.10 21.21 -11.67
N GLU A 194 7.43 21.33 -11.64
CA GLU A 194 8.16 22.46 -12.17
C GLU A 194 8.66 22.22 -13.60
N ASP A 195 9.10 21.00 -13.92
CA ASP A 195 9.67 20.68 -15.22
C ASP A 195 9.56 19.18 -15.54
N VAL A 196 9.59 18.85 -16.82
CA VAL A 196 9.68 17.47 -17.33
C VAL A 196 10.83 17.41 -18.36
N ALA A 197 11.87 16.69 -18.03
CA ALA A 197 12.99 16.45 -18.91
C ALA A 197 12.64 15.56 -20.12
N PRO A 198 13.39 15.60 -21.23
CA PRO A 198 13.10 14.78 -22.42
C PRO A 198 13.10 13.26 -22.19
N ASP A 199 13.78 12.77 -21.16
CA ASP A 199 13.80 11.36 -20.75
C ASP A 199 12.61 10.97 -19.87
N GLY A 200 11.69 11.91 -19.57
CA GLY A 200 10.54 11.73 -18.72
C GLY A 200 10.78 11.99 -17.23
N THR A 201 12.02 12.33 -16.82
CA THR A 201 12.32 12.74 -15.44
C THR A 201 11.52 14.01 -15.09
N ARG A 202 10.83 13.98 -13.96
CA ARG A 202 10.04 15.10 -13.46
C ARG A 202 10.76 15.80 -12.33
N THR A 203 10.78 17.10 -12.38
CA THR A 203 11.26 17.95 -11.28
C THR A 203 10.06 18.45 -10.49
N LEU A 204 9.92 18.01 -9.25
CA LEU A 204 8.91 18.50 -8.32
C LEU A 204 9.51 19.51 -7.35
N SER A 205 8.76 20.56 -7.05
CA SER A 205 9.02 21.43 -5.90
C SER A 205 8.27 20.89 -4.69
N VAL A 206 8.96 20.71 -3.57
CA VAL A 206 8.41 20.35 -2.27
C VAL A 206 9.15 21.15 -1.20
N ASP A 207 8.42 21.82 -0.29
CA ASP A 207 8.98 22.67 0.78
C ASP A 207 10.11 23.63 0.33
N GLY A 208 10.04 24.11 -0.92
CA GLY A 208 11.00 25.06 -1.50
C GLY A 208 12.26 24.44 -2.11
N HIS A 209 12.35 23.11 -2.19
CA HIS A 209 13.45 22.43 -2.89
C HIS A 209 12.93 21.66 -4.11
N ASN A 210 13.82 21.44 -5.06
CA ASN A 210 13.53 20.66 -6.25
C ASN A 210 14.01 19.21 -6.09
N VAL A 211 13.12 18.27 -6.41
CA VAL A 211 13.38 16.84 -6.31
C VAL A 211 13.08 16.17 -7.64
N ALA A 212 14.00 15.36 -8.14
CA ALA A 212 13.85 14.65 -9.41
C ALA A 212 13.20 13.28 -9.22
N LEU A 213 12.16 12.99 -9.98
CA LEU A 213 11.50 11.69 -10.00
C LEU A 213 11.53 11.07 -11.39
N GLY A 214 12.01 9.83 -11.47
CA GLY A 214 11.87 9.02 -12.69
C GLY A 214 10.41 8.65 -12.95
N GLN A 215 10.07 8.30 -14.19
CA GLN A 215 8.72 7.98 -14.63
C GLN A 215 8.03 6.94 -13.73
N LYS A 216 8.71 5.80 -13.46
CA LYS A 216 8.14 4.73 -12.65
C LYS A 216 7.71 5.21 -11.27
N LEU A 217 8.51 6.03 -10.62
CA LEU A 217 8.18 6.54 -9.29
C LEU A 217 7.03 7.56 -9.36
N ALA A 218 7.02 8.42 -10.38
CA ALA A 218 5.94 9.39 -10.59
C ALA A 218 4.59 8.73 -10.91
N ASP A 219 4.58 7.54 -11.51
CA ASP A 219 3.36 6.74 -11.74
C ASP A 219 2.77 6.17 -10.44
N ASN A 220 3.61 5.97 -9.42
CA ASN A 220 3.25 5.32 -8.17
C ASN A 220 3.05 6.27 -6.97
N LEU A 221 3.27 7.56 -7.15
CA LEU A 221 2.93 8.60 -6.17
C LEU A 221 1.63 9.29 -6.58
N TRP A 222 0.66 9.36 -5.67
CA TRP A 222 -0.68 9.85 -5.95
C TRP A 222 -1.03 11.06 -5.10
N ILE A 223 -1.56 12.09 -5.76
CA ILE A 223 -1.92 13.37 -5.14
C ILE A 223 -3.42 13.62 -5.16
N LEU A 224 -3.89 14.39 -4.21
CA LEU A 224 -5.15 15.11 -4.27
C LEU A 224 -4.87 16.45 -4.94
N PRO A 225 -5.42 16.73 -6.13
CA PRO A 225 -5.18 18.00 -6.83
C PRO A 225 -5.56 19.21 -5.97
N GLY A 226 -4.72 20.24 -5.98
CA GLY A 226 -4.97 21.52 -5.29
C GLY A 226 -5.60 22.56 -6.20
#